data_dad368b3811bc9e50174cd277dd73d45
#
_entry.id   dad368b3811bc9e50174cd277dd73d45
#
_cell.length_a   1.000
_cell.length_b   1.000
_cell.length_c   1.000
_cell.angle_alpha   90.00
_cell.angle_beta   90.00
_cell.angle_gamma   90.00
#
_symmetry.space_group_name_H-M   'P 1'
#
loop_
_entity.id
_entity.type
_entity.pdbx_description
1 polymer ?
#
loop_
_entity_poly.entity_id
_entity_poly.type
_entity_poly.pdbx_seq_one_letter_code
_entity_poly.pdbx_strand_id
1 'polypeptide(L)'
;MCLGTVATISHVPHLVAYALVELVKKNDYQNETMRTLAAGGFKDITRIASSSPAMWRDICLSNSEAISNYFGELINSLSEIKNAVDEKSTEYITELFNDAGTYRSTIPNSKGLLNRYYEIFVDLADEPGAIASIATLLAVNPINIKNIGIVHNREFEQGVLRIETYDEEAEKKAITILSDHAYKIYLRH
;
A
#
# COMPACT_ATOMS: atom_id res chain seq x y z
N MET A 1 -13.83 15.20 11.74
CA MET A 1 -12.53 14.51 11.78
C MET A 1 -11.52 15.51 12.35
N CYS A 2 -10.73 15.12 13.37
CA CYS A 2 -9.81 16.05 14.03
C CYS A 2 -8.66 16.42 13.06
N LEU A 3 -8.33 17.71 12.97
CA LEU A 3 -7.24 18.23 12.11
C LEU A 3 -5.90 17.54 12.40
N GLY A 4 -5.64 17.20 13.66
CA GLY A 4 -4.46 16.46 14.06
C GLY A 4 -4.39 15.04 13.46
N THR A 5 -5.50 14.30 13.46
CA THR A 5 -5.54 12.96 12.86
C THR A 5 -5.18 13.01 11.38
N VAL A 6 -5.74 13.97 10.63
CA VAL A 6 -5.43 14.10 9.19
C VAL A 6 -3.98 14.53 8.95
N ALA A 7 -3.44 15.40 9.82
CA ALA A 7 -2.04 15.77 9.74
C ALA A 7 -1.14 14.55 9.85
N THR A 8 -1.37 13.67 10.82
CA THR A 8 -0.53 12.50 11.09
C THR A 8 -0.61 11.43 10.01
N ILE A 9 -1.82 11.09 9.53
CA ILE A 9 -2.01 9.95 8.62
C ILE A 9 -2.01 10.32 7.13
N SER A 10 -2.06 11.61 6.81
CA SER A 10 -2.14 12.09 5.42
C SER A 10 -1.11 13.17 5.10
N HIS A 11 -1.12 14.31 5.82
CA HIS A 11 -0.32 15.46 5.41
C HIS A 11 1.18 15.24 5.66
N VAL A 12 1.57 14.77 6.84
CA VAL A 12 2.98 14.48 7.16
C VAL A 12 3.55 13.41 6.25
N PRO A 13 2.91 12.25 6.04
CA PRO A 13 3.40 11.24 5.08
C PRO A 13 3.59 11.78 3.67
N HIS A 14 2.71 12.67 3.22
CA HIS A 14 2.84 13.27 1.90
C HIS A 14 4.06 14.19 1.78
N LEU A 15 4.28 15.04 2.79
CA LEU A 15 5.45 15.91 2.84
C LEU A 15 6.75 15.12 3.01
N VAL A 16 6.73 13.99 3.72
CA VAL A 16 7.87 13.05 3.78
C VAL A 16 8.20 12.49 2.41
N ALA A 17 7.19 12.13 1.61
CA ALA A 17 7.42 11.67 0.23
C ALA A 17 8.14 12.74 -0.62
N TYR A 18 7.76 14.01 -0.49
CA TYR A 18 8.50 15.11 -1.14
C TYR A 18 9.93 15.23 -0.63
N ALA A 19 10.14 15.14 0.68
CA ALA A 19 11.47 15.23 1.28
C ALA A 19 12.40 14.10 0.77
N LEU A 20 11.88 12.89 0.61
CA LEU A 20 12.62 11.75 0.03
C LEU A 20 13.01 12.00 -1.44
N VAL A 21 12.11 12.55 -2.24
CA VAL A 21 12.42 12.93 -3.63
C VAL A 21 13.51 13.99 -3.68
N GLU A 22 13.40 15.05 -2.85
CA GLU A 22 14.41 16.10 -2.79
C GLU A 22 15.76 15.59 -2.27
N LEU A 23 15.77 14.63 -1.36
CA LEU A 23 17.00 13.97 -0.91
C LEU A 23 17.72 13.28 -2.06
N VAL A 24 17.00 12.46 -2.85
CA VAL A 24 17.56 11.79 -4.02
C VAL A 24 18.01 12.81 -5.06
N LYS A 25 17.17 13.78 -5.42
CA LYS A 25 17.48 14.83 -6.39
C LYS A 25 18.76 15.60 -6.03
N LYS A 26 18.96 15.92 -4.74
CA LYS A 26 20.17 16.63 -4.27
C LYS A 26 21.43 15.78 -4.34
N ASN A 27 21.32 14.46 -4.32
CA ASN A 27 22.47 13.55 -4.33
C ASN A 27 22.72 12.87 -5.69
N ASP A 28 21.85 13.06 -6.67
CA ASP A 28 21.94 12.45 -8.01
C ASP A 28 22.74 13.36 -9.00
N TYR A 29 23.90 13.87 -8.57
CA TYR A 29 24.66 14.87 -9.32
C TYR A 29 25.42 14.37 -10.55
N GLN A 30 25.77 13.06 -10.59
CA GLN A 30 26.65 12.52 -11.62
C GLN A 30 26.05 11.23 -12.20
N ASN A 31 25.52 11.30 -13.41
CA ASN A 31 25.06 10.17 -14.21
C ASN A 31 23.63 9.68 -13.99
N GLU A 32 22.76 10.39 -13.28
CA GLU A 32 21.37 9.98 -13.06
C GLU A 32 21.22 8.54 -12.53
N THR A 33 22.23 8.08 -11.81
CA THR A 33 22.32 6.69 -11.32
C THR A 33 21.24 6.38 -10.31
N MET A 34 20.98 7.29 -9.36
CA MET A 34 19.95 7.08 -8.34
C MET A 34 18.56 7.06 -8.97
N ARG A 35 18.29 7.90 -9.94
CA ARG A 35 17.03 7.92 -10.68
C ARG A 35 16.82 6.62 -11.46
N THR A 36 17.86 6.11 -12.09
CA THR A 36 17.82 4.87 -12.89
C THR A 36 17.67 3.63 -12.00
N LEU A 37 18.37 3.59 -10.86
CA LEU A 37 18.37 2.47 -9.93
C LEU A 37 17.26 2.53 -8.88
N ALA A 38 16.38 3.54 -8.93
CA ALA A 38 15.30 3.71 -7.96
C ALA A 38 14.47 2.43 -7.80
N ALA A 39 14.58 1.82 -6.61
CA ALA A 39 13.92 0.56 -6.28
C ALA A 39 12.41 0.74 -6.09
N GLY A 40 11.66 -0.38 -6.11
CA GLY A 40 10.21 -0.40 -5.96
C GLY A 40 9.72 0.34 -4.72
N GLY A 41 10.33 0.11 -3.55
CA GLY A 41 9.96 0.78 -2.30
C GLY A 41 10.05 2.31 -2.37
N PHE A 42 11.11 2.85 -3.01
CA PHE A 42 11.21 4.30 -3.21
C PHE A 42 10.10 4.83 -4.12
N LYS A 43 9.84 4.14 -5.25
CA LYS A 43 8.78 4.52 -6.20
C LYS A 43 7.39 4.47 -5.55
N ASP A 44 7.13 3.45 -4.74
CA ASP A 44 5.84 3.29 -4.06
C ASP A 44 5.59 4.39 -3.03
N ILE A 45 6.56 4.67 -2.15
CA ILE A 45 6.46 5.70 -1.12
C ILE A 45 6.34 7.08 -1.74
N THR A 46 7.11 7.37 -2.80
CA THR A 46 7.18 8.70 -3.42
C THR A 46 6.14 8.93 -4.52
N ARG A 47 5.32 7.95 -4.87
CA ARG A 47 4.29 8.07 -5.91
C ARG A 47 3.36 9.27 -5.70
N ILE A 48 3.07 9.61 -4.45
CA ILE A 48 2.21 10.73 -4.09
C ILE A 48 2.89 12.10 -4.25
N ALA A 49 4.20 12.16 -4.37
CA ALA A 49 4.95 13.42 -4.56
C ALA A 49 4.69 14.12 -5.91
N SER A 50 3.93 13.50 -6.83
CA SER A 50 3.53 14.10 -8.11
C SER A 50 2.20 14.85 -8.04
N SER A 51 1.68 15.14 -6.83
CA SER A 51 0.39 15.80 -6.63
C SER A 51 0.46 17.30 -6.93
N SER A 52 -0.73 17.96 -7.05
CA SER A 52 -0.86 19.37 -7.37
C SER A 52 -0.15 20.28 -6.36
N PRO A 53 0.83 21.10 -6.76
CA PRO A 53 1.53 22.02 -5.86
C PRO A 53 0.59 23.06 -5.22
N ALA A 54 -0.38 23.57 -5.97
CA ALA A 54 -1.32 24.59 -5.46
C ALA A 54 -2.20 24.01 -4.34
N MET A 55 -2.75 22.82 -4.56
CA MET A 55 -3.56 22.14 -3.54
C MET A 55 -2.74 21.86 -2.26
N TRP A 56 -1.52 21.36 -2.41
CA TRP A 56 -0.68 21.03 -1.25
C TRP A 56 -0.16 22.25 -0.50
N ARG A 57 0.12 23.35 -1.20
CA ARG A 57 0.37 24.65 -0.56
C ARG A 57 -0.79 25.05 0.35
N ASP A 58 -2.01 24.98 -0.15
CA ASP A 58 -3.20 25.40 0.58
C ASP A 58 -3.48 24.47 1.78
N ILE A 59 -3.27 23.17 1.65
CA ILE A 59 -3.31 22.19 2.74
C ILE A 59 -2.29 22.53 3.82
N CYS A 60 -1.03 22.78 3.46
CA CYS A 60 0.03 23.12 4.40
C CYS A 60 -0.27 24.40 5.17
N LEU A 61 -0.79 25.41 4.50
CA LEU A 61 -1.13 26.70 5.15
C LEU A 61 -2.35 26.59 6.06
N SER A 62 -3.38 25.83 5.64
CA SER A 62 -4.63 25.69 6.42
C SER A 62 -4.49 24.81 7.66
N ASN A 63 -3.50 23.90 7.72
CA ASN A 63 -3.26 23.00 8.85
C ASN A 63 -1.82 23.07 9.37
N SER A 64 -1.20 24.25 9.26
CA SER A 64 0.23 24.46 9.52
C SER A 64 0.66 24.07 10.93
N GLU A 65 -0.12 24.42 11.95
CA GLU A 65 0.20 24.14 13.35
C GLU A 65 0.27 22.62 13.63
N ALA A 66 -0.77 21.88 13.25
CA ALA A 66 -0.79 20.43 13.46
C ALA A 66 0.30 19.73 12.64
N ILE A 67 0.52 20.15 11.40
CA ILE A 67 1.60 19.62 10.56
C ILE A 67 2.96 19.86 11.21
N SER A 68 3.21 21.10 11.68
CA SER A 68 4.49 21.45 12.32
C SER A 68 4.77 20.61 13.56
N ASN A 69 3.75 20.42 14.42
CA ASN A 69 3.88 19.63 15.64
C ASN A 69 4.25 18.16 15.33
N TYR A 70 3.50 17.51 14.45
CA TYR A 70 3.79 16.10 14.10
C TYR A 70 5.07 15.94 13.28
N PHE A 71 5.47 16.95 12.52
CA PHE A 71 6.79 16.98 11.91
C PHE A 71 7.91 17.02 12.94
N GLY A 72 7.73 17.79 14.01
CA GLY A 72 8.66 17.81 15.13
C GLY A 72 8.84 16.43 15.78
N GLU A 73 7.73 15.72 16.03
CA GLU A 73 7.76 14.34 16.53
C GLU A 73 8.48 13.39 15.57
N LEU A 74 8.20 13.49 14.27
CA LEU A 74 8.87 12.68 13.25
C LEU A 74 10.38 12.96 13.20
N ILE A 75 10.80 14.23 13.27
CA ILE A 75 12.23 14.60 13.29
C ILE A 75 12.94 13.99 14.51
N ASN A 76 12.28 13.98 15.66
CA ASN A 76 12.83 13.34 16.86
C ASN A 76 12.99 11.82 16.63
N SER A 77 11.96 11.13 16.12
CA SER A 77 12.04 9.70 15.79
C SER A 77 13.14 9.39 14.77
N LEU A 78 13.26 10.21 13.72
CA LEU A 78 14.34 10.05 12.73
C LEU A 78 15.72 10.27 13.35
N SER A 79 15.84 11.17 14.31
CA SER A 79 17.11 11.40 15.04
C SER A 79 17.48 10.21 15.93
N GLU A 80 16.50 9.59 16.60
CA GLU A 80 16.70 8.37 17.38
C GLU A 80 17.14 7.20 16.49
N ILE A 81 16.49 7.01 15.36
CA ILE A 81 16.87 5.99 14.37
C ILE A 81 18.29 6.23 13.87
N LYS A 82 18.61 7.48 13.52
CA LYS A 82 19.96 7.85 13.09
C LYS A 82 21.01 7.52 14.15
N ASN A 83 20.77 7.89 15.41
CA ASN A 83 21.69 7.59 16.50
C ASN A 83 21.89 6.09 16.66
N ALA A 84 20.81 5.29 16.63
CA ALA A 84 20.89 3.85 16.71
C ALA A 84 21.71 3.22 15.57
N VAL A 85 21.59 3.78 14.37
CA VAL A 85 22.41 3.36 13.20
C VAL A 85 23.87 3.73 13.40
N ASP A 86 24.17 4.96 13.86
CA ASP A 86 25.54 5.43 14.12
C ASP A 86 26.22 4.57 15.20
N GLU A 87 25.48 4.22 16.26
CA GLU A 87 25.93 3.40 17.39
C GLU A 87 25.91 1.89 17.09
N LYS A 88 25.34 1.49 15.93
CA LYS A 88 25.13 0.08 15.53
C LYS A 88 24.33 -0.72 16.56
N SER A 89 23.35 -0.10 17.18
CA SER A 89 22.49 -0.71 18.21
C SER A 89 21.55 -1.74 17.60
N THR A 90 22.00 -3.00 17.54
CA THR A 90 21.25 -4.11 16.96
C THR A 90 19.93 -4.34 17.68
N GLU A 91 19.91 -4.23 19.01
CA GLU A 91 18.72 -4.44 19.83
C GLU A 91 17.63 -3.42 19.51
N TYR A 92 17.96 -2.12 19.59
CA TYR A 92 17.01 -1.05 19.29
C TYR A 92 16.45 -1.14 17.86
N ILE A 93 17.35 -1.38 16.88
CA ILE A 93 16.93 -1.48 15.48
C ILE A 93 15.96 -2.67 15.28
N THR A 94 16.25 -3.82 15.90
CA THR A 94 15.40 -5.00 15.79
C THR A 94 14.04 -4.75 16.44
N GLU A 95 14.00 -4.15 17.63
CA GLU A 95 12.76 -3.81 18.33
C GLU A 95 11.91 -2.83 17.53
N LEU A 96 12.52 -1.77 17.02
CA LEU A 96 11.84 -0.78 16.17
C LEU A 96 11.13 -1.43 14.98
N PHE A 97 11.82 -2.32 14.25
CA PHE A 97 11.21 -3.01 13.10
C PHE A 97 10.08 -3.95 13.51
N ASN A 98 10.22 -4.67 14.61
CA ASN A 98 9.20 -5.58 15.13
C ASN A 98 7.95 -4.80 15.56
N ASP A 99 8.10 -3.73 16.32
CA ASP A 99 6.98 -2.92 16.81
C ASP A 99 6.25 -2.24 15.66
N ALA A 100 6.99 -1.61 14.75
CA ALA A 100 6.41 -0.98 13.57
C ALA A 100 5.69 -2.00 12.67
N GLY A 101 6.27 -3.18 12.46
CA GLY A 101 5.67 -4.27 11.69
C GLY A 101 4.39 -4.80 12.33
N THR A 102 4.42 -5.00 13.65
CA THR A 102 3.26 -5.43 14.43
C THR A 102 2.12 -4.42 14.33
N TYR A 103 2.40 -3.14 14.58
CA TYR A 103 1.39 -2.09 14.44
C TYR A 103 0.88 -1.98 13.01
N ARG A 104 1.76 -2.03 12.00
CA ARG A 104 1.37 -1.96 10.58
C ARG A 104 0.41 -3.10 10.20
N SER A 105 0.58 -4.28 10.77
CA SER A 105 -0.31 -5.43 10.51
C SER A 105 -1.74 -5.22 11.04
N THR A 106 -1.93 -4.34 12.01
CA THR A 106 -3.27 -3.99 12.53
C THR A 106 -3.99 -2.99 11.64
N ILE A 107 -3.26 -2.28 10.76
CA ILE A 107 -3.88 -1.30 9.85
C ILE A 107 -4.53 -2.07 8.68
N PRO A 108 -5.85 -1.97 8.51
CA PRO A 108 -6.54 -2.66 7.42
C PRO A 108 -5.98 -2.24 6.06
N ASN A 109 -5.72 -3.20 5.18
CA ASN A 109 -5.30 -2.93 3.80
C ASN A 109 -6.44 -2.36 2.93
N SER A 110 -7.65 -2.27 3.50
CA SER A 110 -8.86 -1.76 2.85
C SER A 110 -8.90 -0.22 2.85
N LYS A 111 -9.23 0.37 1.73
CA LYS A 111 -9.46 1.81 1.60
C LYS A 111 -10.72 2.22 2.36
N GLY A 112 -10.58 2.57 3.65
CA GLY A 112 -11.64 3.21 4.45
C GLY A 112 -12.44 2.28 5.36
N LEU A 113 -12.76 2.82 6.54
CA LEU A 113 -13.49 2.17 7.65
C LEU A 113 -14.96 1.78 7.35
N LEU A 114 -15.47 2.03 6.14
CA LEU A 114 -16.90 1.92 5.83
C LEU A 114 -17.24 0.96 4.67
N ASN A 115 -16.29 0.32 4.02
CA ASN A 115 -16.60 -0.64 2.96
C ASN A 115 -16.09 -2.03 3.33
N ARG A 116 -17.01 -2.94 3.59
CA ARG A 116 -16.72 -4.37 3.60
C ARG A 116 -16.28 -4.73 2.17
N TYR A 117 -15.05 -5.25 2.03
CA TYR A 117 -14.56 -5.70 0.73
C TYR A 117 -14.95 -7.17 0.58
N TYR A 118 -15.56 -7.46 -0.53
CA TYR A 118 -15.92 -8.80 -0.96
C TYR A 118 -14.83 -9.27 -1.93
N GLU A 119 -13.73 -9.78 -1.37
CA GLU A 119 -12.52 -10.13 -2.11
C GLU A 119 -12.28 -11.64 -2.11
N ILE A 120 -12.05 -12.19 -3.29
CA ILE A 120 -11.73 -13.59 -3.51
C ILE A 120 -10.32 -13.65 -4.08
N PHE A 121 -9.50 -14.52 -3.53
CA PHE A 121 -8.15 -14.78 -4.02
C PHE A 121 -8.14 -16.16 -4.67
N VAL A 122 -7.79 -16.22 -5.94
CA VAL A 122 -7.82 -17.43 -6.75
C VAL A 122 -6.41 -17.76 -7.22
N ASP A 123 -5.98 -18.99 -7.01
CA ASP A 123 -4.73 -19.48 -7.56
C ASP A 123 -4.83 -19.51 -9.09
N LEU A 124 -3.86 -18.89 -9.76
CA LEU A 124 -3.90 -18.70 -11.21
C LEU A 124 -2.66 -19.29 -11.84
N ALA A 125 -2.85 -20.25 -12.74
CA ALA A 125 -1.77 -20.71 -13.58
C ALA A 125 -1.27 -19.56 -14.48
N ASP A 126 0.05 -19.42 -14.61
CA ASP A 126 0.66 -18.42 -15.50
C ASP A 126 0.64 -18.93 -16.94
N GLU A 127 -0.56 -18.89 -17.55
CA GLU A 127 -0.80 -19.31 -18.92
C GLU A 127 -1.70 -18.34 -19.67
N PRO A 128 -1.55 -18.25 -21.00
CA PRO A 128 -2.41 -17.39 -21.82
C PRO A 128 -3.89 -17.79 -21.70
N GLY A 129 -4.73 -16.80 -21.35
CA GLY A 129 -6.17 -17.00 -21.24
C GLY A 129 -6.68 -17.32 -19.83
N ALA A 130 -5.84 -17.59 -18.85
CA ALA A 130 -6.26 -17.95 -17.49
C ALA A 130 -7.18 -16.91 -16.85
N ILE A 131 -6.84 -15.62 -16.92
CA ILE A 131 -7.71 -14.51 -16.43
C ILE A 131 -9.02 -14.47 -17.25
N ALA A 132 -8.94 -14.62 -18.56
CA ALA A 132 -10.11 -14.57 -19.44
C ALA A 132 -11.09 -15.71 -19.12
N SER A 133 -10.61 -16.90 -18.81
CA SER A 133 -11.43 -18.06 -18.43
C SER A 133 -12.22 -17.77 -17.16
N ILE A 134 -11.58 -17.23 -16.11
CA ILE A 134 -12.23 -16.86 -14.86
C ILE A 134 -13.24 -15.73 -15.10
N ALA A 135 -12.85 -14.68 -15.82
CA ALA A 135 -13.74 -13.55 -16.09
C ALA A 135 -14.97 -13.98 -16.90
N THR A 136 -14.81 -14.86 -17.90
CA THR A 136 -15.90 -15.42 -18.68
C THR A 136 -16.81 -16.29 -17.82
N LEU A 137 -16.25 -17.14 -16.96
CA LEU A 137 -17.00 -17.99 -16.05
C LEU A 137 -17.90 -17.17 -15.12
N LEU A 138 -17.39 -16.08 -14.56
CA LEU A 138 -18.17 -15.18 -13.72
C LEU A 138 -19.22 -14.42 -14.53
N ALA A 139 -18.90 -13.99 -15.75
CA ALA A 139 -19.82 -13.25 -16.61
C ALA A 139 -21.03 -14.08 -17.05
N VAL A 140 -20.84 -15.37 -17.41
CA VAL A 140 -21.96 -16.27 -17.79
C VAL A 140 -22.85 -16.62 -16.61
N ASN A 141 -22.39 -16.44 -15.39
CA ASN A 141 -23.13 -16.63 -14.14
C ASN A 141 -23.63 -15.31 -13.50
N PRO A 142 -23.97 -14.31 -14.27
CA PRO A 142 -24.23 -12.88 -14.03
C PRO A 142 -23.58 -12.28 -12.78
N ILE A 143 -22.28 -12.52 -12.58
CA ILE A 143 -21.51 -11.94 -11.48
C ILE A 143 -20.67 -10.78 -12.01
N ASN A 144 -20.96 -9.58 -11.53
CA ASN A 144 -20.19 -8.40 -11.88
C ASN A 144 -18.88 -8.31 -11.09
N ILE A 145 -17.77 -8.17 -11.81
CA ILE A 145 -16.47 -7.92 -11.24
C ILE A 145 -16.30 -6.41 -11.03
N LYS A 146 -16.08 -5.98 -9.79
CA LYS A 146 -15.82 -4.58 -9.46
C LYS A 146 -14.37 -4.21 -9.72
N ASN A 147 -13.45 -5.12 -9.39
CA ASN A 147 -12.02 -4.98 -9.65
C ASN A 147 -11.38 -6.35 -9.81
N ILE A 148 -10.33 -6.43 -10.64
CA ILE A 148 -9.56 -7.65 -10.87
C ILE A 148 -8.08 -7.28 -11.01
N GLY A 149 -7.19 -8.06 -10.38
CA GLY A 149 -5.77 -7.80 -10.46
C GLY A 149 -4.92 -8.95 -9.95
N ILE A 150 -3.72 -9.09 -10.47
CA ILE A 150 -2.74 -10.07 -10.00
C ILE A 150 -2.02 -9.49 -8.78
N VAL A 151 -1.98 -10.27 -7.71
CA VAL A 151 -1.24 -9.95 -6.49
C VAL A 151 -0.05 -10.90 -6.39
N HIS A 152 1.15 -10.34 -6.44
CA HIS A 152 2.35 -11.09 -6.14
C HIS A 152 2.57 -11.07 -4.63
N ASN A 153 2.33 -12.17 -3.98
CA ASN A 153 2.70 -12.36 -2.58
C ASN A 153 3.97 -13.20 -2.52
N ARG A 154 4.96 -12.79 -1.73
CA ARG A 154 6.23 -13.52 -1.57
C ARG A 154 6.06 -14.94 -0.99
N GLU A 155 4.87 -15.24 -0.47
CA GLU A 155 4.51 -16.54 0.10
C GLU A 155 4.00 -17.56 -0.93
N PHE A 156 3.71 -17.13 -2.17
CA PHE A 156 3.19 -18.00 -3.23
C PHE A 156 4.08 -17.91 -4.46
N GLU A 157 4.59 -19.06 -4.92
CA GLU A 157 5.44 -19.17 -6.11
C GLU A 157 4.68 -18.85 -7.41
N GLN A 158 3.34 -18.89 -7.39
CA GLN A 158 2.47 -18.58 -8.52
C GLN A 158 1.65 -17.32 -8.25
N GLY A 159 1.28 -16.59 -9.29
CA GLY A 159 0.47 -15.40 -9.17
C GLY A 159 -0.93 -15.69 -8.63
N VAL A 160 -1.42 -14.88 -7.70
CA VAL A 160 -2.77 -14.99 -7.16
C VAL A 160 -3.64 -13.91 -7.77
N LEU A 161 -4.76 -14.30 -8.37
CA LEU A 161 -5.75 -13.37 -8.91
C LEU A 161 -6.65 -12.89 -7.78
N ARG A 162 -6.68 -11.58 -7.53
CA ARG A 162 -7.64 -10.93 -6.65
C ARG A 162 -8.83 -10.47 -7.47
N ILE A 163 -10.02 -10.88 -7.05
CA ILE A 163 -11.30 -10.49 -7.63
C ILE A 163 -12.11 -9.78 -6.54
N GLU A 164 -12.58 -8.58 -6.81
CA GLU A 164 -13.46 -7.82 -5.93
C GLU A 164 -14.87 -7.78 -6.53
N THR A 165 -15.86 -8.13 -5.71
CA THR A 165 -17.29 -8.09 -6.08
C THR A 165 -18.00 -6.92 -5.39
N TYR A 166 -19.27 -6.67 -5.72
CA TYR A 166 -20.01 -5.53 -5.19
C TYR A 166 -20.65 -5.80 -3.82
N ASP A 167 -20.99 -7.05 -3.54
CA ASP A 167 -21.71 -7.44 -2.34
C ASP A 167 -21.41 -8.89 -1.92
N GLU A 168 -21.89 -9.27 -0.73
CA GLU A 168 -21.67 -10.59 -0.13
C GLU A 168 -22.35 -11.73 -0.91
N GLU A 169 -23.45 -11.44 -1.58
CA GLU A 169 -24.16 -12.45 -2.37
C GLU A 169 -23.35 -12.82 -3.62
N ALA A 170 -22.83 -11.82 -4.31
CA ALA A 170 -21.95 -11.98 -5.48
C ALA A 170 -20.65 -12.72 -5.08
N GLU A 171 -20.05 -12.38 -3.93
CA GLU A 171 -18.87 -13.06 -3.40
C GLU A 171 -19.14 -14.55 -3.17
N LYS A 172 -20.20 -14.90 -2.43
CA LYS A 172 -20.57 -16.28 -2.14
C LYS A 172 -20.86 -17.09 -3.40
N LYS A 173 -21.59 -16.51 -4.35
CA LYS A 173 -21.86 -17.13 -5.66
C LYS A 173 -20.56 -17.38 -6.44
N ALA A 174 -19.69 -16.38 -6.48
CA ALA A 174 -18.40 -16.51 -7.17
C ALA A 174 -17.53 -17.61 -6.56
N ILE A 175 -17.46 -17.69 -5.22
CA ILE A 175 -16.74 -18.75 -4.51
C ILE A 175 -17.28 -20.13 -4.90
N THR A 176 -18.58 -20.31 -4.89
CA THR A 176 -19.21 -21.59 -5.24
C THR A 176 -18.87 -21.99 -6.67
N ILE A 177 -19.06 -21.07 -7.64
CA ILE A 177 -18.82 -21.33 -9.05
C ILE A 177 -17.35 -21.65 -9.35
N LEU A 178 -16.44 -20.88 -8.76
CA LEU A 178 -15.01 -21.11 -8.94
C LEU A 178 -14.56 -22.43 -8.32
N SER A 179 -15.10 -22.79 -7.14
CA SER A 179 -14.82 -24.06 -6.49
C SER A 179 -15.34 -25.27 -7.31
N ASP A 180 -16.54 -25.15 -7.88
CA ASP A 180 -17.13 -26.19 -8.74
C ASP A 180 -16.32 -26.44 -10.02
N HIS A 181 -15.57 -25.44 -10.47
CA HIS A 181 -14.64 -25.55 -11.61
C HIS A 181 -13.20 -25.83 -11.18
N ALA A 182 -12.99 -26.35 -9.97
CA ALA A 182 -11.70 -26.79 -9.45
C ALA A 182 -10.64 -25.66 -9.28
N TYR A 183 -11.07 -24.40 -9.22
CA TYR A 183 -10.16 -23.30 -8.83
C TYR A 183 -9.90 -23.34 -7.34
N LYS A 184 -8.64 -23.18 -6.95
CA LYS A 184 -8.24 -23.10 -5.56
C LYS A 184 -8.42 -21.69 -5.06
N ILE A 185 -9.22 -21.53 -4.00
CA ILE A 185 -9.63 -20.23 -3.45
C ILE A 185 -9.02 -20.04 -2.06
N TYR A 186 -8.57 -18.82 -1.81
CA TYR A 186 -8.11 -18.37 -0.51
C TYR A 186 -9.00 -17.23 -0.03
N LEU A 187 -9.53 -17.35 1.17
CA LEU A 187 -10.25 -16.27 1.85
C LEU A 187 -9.29 -15.61 2.83
N ARG A 188 -9.18 -14.31 2.76
CA ARG A 188 -8.41 -13.52 3.72
C ARG A 188 -9.32 -13.20 4.90
N HIS A 189 -9.04 -13.80 6.04
CA HIS A 189 -9.71 -13.45 7.30
C HIS A 189 -9.13 -12.18 7.90
#